data_c458cfb57807c1b01b6fb19c6f479d8c
#
_entry.id   c458cfb57807c1b01b6fb19c6f479d8c
#
_cell.length_a   1.000
_cell.length_b   1.000
_cell.length_c   1.000
_cell.angle_alpha   90.00
_cell.angle_beta   90.00
_cell.angle_gamma   90.00
#
_symmetry.space_group_name_H-M   'P 1'
#
loop_
_entity.id
_entity.type
_entity.pdbx_description
1 polymer ?
#
loop_
_entity_poly.entity_id
_entity_poly.type
_entity_poly.pdbx_seq_one_letter_code
_entity_poly.pdbx_strand_id
1 'polypeptide(L)'
;MQGSDSGTGSADQRVAAIRAAAAYAMTNNRERRHLLSAVIMAAEQSERVRALIAGSESDVAAESMLMTELGLDQLQARTVLDMQFRRLPAAQRQRALDEHEAALADYAECESIVASRERQEALVGTDEGKTLLRRAGIDAEGQPL
;
A
#
# COMPACT_ATOMS: atom_id res chain seq x y z
N MET A 1 15.15 38.42 22.79
CA MET A 1 13.84 37.99 22.24
C MET A 1 13.96 37.11 21.01
N GLN A 2 14.93 36.21 20.98
CA GLN A 2 15.12 35.31 19.84
C GLN A 2 14.79 33.84 20.19
N GLY A 3 14.14 33.59 21.31
CA GLY A 3 13.89 32.22 21.79
C GLY A 3 12.52 31.62 21.56
N SER A 4 11.54 32.41 21.11
CA SER A 4 10.15 31.94 20.98
C SER A 4 9.76 31.42 19.59
N ASP A 5 10.51 31.78 18.56
CA ASP A 5 10.20 31.37 17.18
C ASP A 5 10.72 29.99 16.81
N SER A 6 11.83 29.55 17.40
CA SER A 6 12.42 28.23 17.10
C SER A 6 11.60 27.08 17.67
N GLY A 7 10.86 27.29 18.76
CA GLY A 7 10.01 26.26 19.39
C GLY A 7 8.75 25.98 18.59
N THR A 8 8.12 27.00 18.04
CA THR A 8 6.90 26.87 17.25
C THR A 8 7.18 26.26 15.88
N GLY A 9 8.25 26.68 15.22
CA GLY A 9 8.69 26.08 13.96
C GLY A 9 9.01 24.59 14.08
N SER A 10 9.72 24.20 15.16
CA SER A 10 10.03 22.79 15.42
C SER A 10 8.76 21.95 15.70
N ALA A 11 7.80 22.52 16.45
CA ALA A 11 6.54 21.83 16.72
C ALA A 11 5.72 21.63 15.43
N ASP A 12 5.61 22.65 14.61
CA ASP A 12 4.93 22.54 13.31
C ASP A 12 5.65 21.59 12.36
N GLN A 13 6.98 21.56 12.35
CA GLN A 13 7.75 20.60 11.56
C GLN A 13 7.49 19.17 11.99
N ARG A 14 7.38 18.89 13.28
CA ARG A 14 7.10 17.55 13.81
C ARG A 14 5.69 17.08 13.46
N VAL A 15 4.72 17.97 13.54
CA VAL A 15 3.34 17.70 13.11
C VAL A 15 3.29 17.44 11.61
N ALA A 16 3.96 18.27 10.81
CA ALA A 16 4.06 18.09 9.35
C ALA A 16 4.76 16.78 8.98
N ALA A 17 5.78 16.36 9.74
CA ALA A 17 6.46 15.09 9.52
C ALA A 17 5.53 13.90 9.73
N ILE A 18 4.71 13.91 10.77
CA ILE A 18 3.68 12.87 11.03
C ILE A 18 2.69 12.80 9.87
N ARG A 19 2.20 13.94 9.43
CA ARG A 19 1.27 14.02 8.29
C ARG A 19 1.89 13.46 7.01
N ALA A 20 3.12 13.87 6.71
CA ALA A 20 3.83 13.39 5.52
C ALA A 20 4.08 11.87 5.57
N ALA A 21 4.43 11.34 6.75
CA ALA A 21 4.62 9.91 6.95
C ALA A 21 3.31 9.13 6.74
N ALA A 22 2.20 9.63 7.25
CA ALA A 22 0.89 9.01 7.05
C ALA A 22 0.47 9.04 5.57
N ALA A 23 0.71 10.15 4.87
CA ALA A 23 0.43 10.28 3.44
C ALA A 23 1.27 9.29 2.61
N TYR A 24 2.52 9.12 2.96
CA TYR A 24 3.41 8.13 2.33
C TYR A 24 2.91 6.70 2.53
N ALA A 25 2.51 6.36 3.76
CA ALA A 25 1.93 5.05 4.07
C ALA A 25 0.63 4.80 3.29
N MET A 26 -0.20 5.81 3.08
CA MET A 26 -1.41 5.70 2.25
C MET A 26 -1.07 5.33 0.81
N THR A 27 -0.06 5.96 0.22
CA THR A 27 0.40 5.66 -1.14
C THR A 27 0.87 4.22 -1.26
N ASN A 28 1.71 3.76 -0.33
CA ASN A 28 2.19 2.38 -0.31
C ASN A 28 1.06 1.37 -0.14
N ASN A 29 0.10 1.64 0.74
CA ASN A 29 -1.06 0.78 0.94
C ASN A 29 -1.95 0.72 -0.29
N ARG A 30 -2.09 1.82 -1.02
CA ARG A 30 -2.87 1.86 -2.26
C ARG A 30 -2.28 0.95 -3.32
N GLU A 31 -0.98 1.03 -3.54
CA GLU A 31 -0.25 0.18 -4.49
C GLU A 31 -0.33 -1.30 -4.10
N ARG A 32 -0.10 -1.59 -2.82
CA ARG A 32 -0.18 -2.95 -2.29
C ARG A 32 -1.57 -3.54 -2.44
N ARG A 33 -2.61 -2.79 -2.10
CA ARG A 33 -4.01 -3.21 -2.26
C ARG A 33 -4.35 -3.47 -3.72
N HIS A 34 -3.85 -2.64 -4.61
CA HIS A 34 -4.06 -2.78 -6.04
C HIS A 34 -3.53 -4.10 -6.56
N LEU A 35 -2.32 -4.48 -6.18
CA LEU A 35 -1.73 -5.78 -6.53
C LEU A 35 -2.44 -6.95 -5.84
N LEU A 36 -2.73 -6.83 -4.55
CA LEU A 36 -3.42 -7.88 -3.78
C LEU A 36 -4.82 -8.15 -4.31
N SER A 37 -5.54 -7.12 -4.77
CA SER A 37 -6.88 -7.32 -5.36
C SER A 37 -6.82 -8.17 -6.63
N ALA A 38 -5.80 -8.02 -7.45
CA ALA A 38 -5.59 -8.86 -8.63
C ALA A 38 -5.26 -10.32 -8.25
N VAL A 39 -4.44 -10.49 -7.22
CA VAL A 39 -4.09 -11.82 -6.69
C VAL A 39 -5.32 -12.56 -6.20
N ILE A 40 -6.15 -11.89 -5.43
CA ILE A 40 -7.39 -12.46 -4.87
C ILE A 40 -8.36 -12.82 -6.01
N MET A 41 -8.55 -11.93 -6.97
CA MET A 41 -9.41 -12.19 -8.12
C MET A 41 -8.92 -13.40 -8.93
N ALA A 42 -7.62 -13.49 -9.18
CA ALA A 42 -7.03 -14.62 -9.91
C ALA A 42 -7.24 -15.94 -9.16
N ALA A 43 -7.17 -15.93 -7.83
CA ALA A 43 -7.42 -17.09 -7.01
C ALA A 43 -8.90 -17.52 -7.05
N GLU A 44 -9.82 -16.55 -7.02
CA GLU A 44 -11.26 -16.81 -7.08
C GLU A 44 -11.72 -17.27 -8.47
N GLN A 45 -11.08 -16.79 -9.53
CA GLN A 45 -11.40 -17.10 -10.92
C GLN A 45 -10.30 -17.92 -11.60
N SER A 46 -9.68 -18.82 -10.87
CA SER A 46 -8.48 -19.54 -11.33
C SER A 46 -8.69 -20.32 -12.63
N GLU A 47 -9.85 -20.94 -12.83
CA GLU A 47 -10.15 -21.69 -14.05
C GLU A 47 -10.27 -20.77 -15.26
N ARG A 48 -10.92 -19.62 -15.09
CA ARG A 48 -11.05 -18.62 -16.14
C ARG A 48 -9.70 -18.03 -16.53
N VAL A 49 -8.87 -17.71 -15.52
CA VAL A 49 -7.51 -17.20 -15.73
C VAL A 49 -6.67 -18.22 -16.51
N ARG A 50 -6.69 -19.48 -16.11
CA ARG A 50 -5.98 -20.56 -16.83
C ARG A 50 -6.45 -20.70 -18.27
N ALA A 51 -7.77 -20.64 -18.51
CA ALA A 51 -8.33 -20.76 -19.85
C ALA A 51 -7.88 -19.60 -20.75
N LEU A 52 -7.87 -18.37 -20.23
CA LEU A 52 -7.41 -17.19 -20.96
C LEU A 52 -5.91 -17.31 -21.33
N ILE A 53 -5.09 -17.77 -20.39
CA ILE A 53 -3.65 -17.95 -20.61
C ILE A 53 -3.41 -19.09 -21.60
N ALA A 54 -4.08 -20.23 -21.44
CA ALA A 54 -3.92 -21.39 -22.31
C ALA A 54 -4.38 -21.10 -23.75
N GLY A 55 -5.36 -20.23 -23.93
CA GLY A 55 -5.81 -19.80 -25.25
C GLY A 55 -4.95 -18.73 -25.92
N SER A 56 -3.90 -18.24 -25.25
CA SER A 56 -3.01 -17.19 -25.76
C SER A 56 -1.77 -17.79 -26.42
N GLU A 57 -1.29 -17.17 -27.52
CA GLU A 57 -0.15 -17.64 -28.28
C GLU A 57 1.21 -17.24 -27.68
N SER A 58 1.22 -16.24 -26.80
CA SER A 58 2.44 -15.71 -26.17
C SER A 58 2.14 -15.08 -24.84
N ASP A 59 3.18 -14.77 -24.05
CA ASP A 59 3.04 -14.04 -22.78
C ASP A 59 2.45 -12.66 -22.99
N VAL A 60 2.82 -11.97 -24.07
CA VAL A 60 2.28 -10.65 -24.41
C VAL A 60 0.78 -10.74 -24.73
N ALA A 61 0.38 -11.75 -25.49
CA ALA A 61 -1.03 -12.00 -25.80
C ALA A 61 -1.82 -12.36 -24.54
N ALA A 62 -1.26 -13.18 -23.66
CA ALA A 62 -1.88 -13.53 -22.38
C ALA A 62 -2.07 -12.30 -21.48
N GLU A 63 -1.05 -11.44 -21.39
CA GLU A 63 -1.12 -10.17 -20.66
C GLU A 63 -2.27 -9.30 -21.18
N SER A 64 -2.37 -9.13 -22.48
CA SER A 64 -3.43 -8.35 -23.13
C SER A 64 -4.82 -8.94 -22.87
N MET A 65 -4.94 -10.25 -22.91
CA MET A 65 -6.21 -10.94 -22.60
C MET A 65 -6.67 -10.73 -21.17
N LEU A 66 -5.74 -10.85 -20.22
CA LEU A 66 -6.06 -10.60 -18.82
C LEU A 66 -6.47 -9.15 -18.57
N MET A 67 -5.82 -8.20 -19.21
CA MET A 67 -6.19 -6.78 -19.13
C MET A 67 -7.58 -6.53 -19.68
N THR A 68 -7.89 -7.08 -20.84
CA THR A 68 -9.16 -6.85 -21.54
C THR A 68 -10.32 -7.57 -20.87
N GLU A 69 -10.14 -8.85 -20.53
CA GLU A 69 -11.22 -9.70 -20.03
C GLU A 69 -11.50 -9.53 -18.54
N LEU A 70 -10.46 -9.19 -17.76
CA LEU A 70 -10.57 -9.08 -16.31
C LEU A 70 -10.45 -7.63 -15.80
N GLY A 71 -10.25 -6.67 -16.69
CA GLY A 71 -10.12 -5.27 -16.30
C GLY A 71 -8.87 -4.95 -15.51
N LEU A 72 -7.81 -5.73 -15.68
CA LEU A 72 -6.53 -5.53 -14.99
C LEU A 72 -5.68 -4.50 -15.72
N ASP A 73 -4.82 -3.79 -14.98
CA ASP A 73 -3.75 -3.03 -15.59
C ASP A 73 -2.55 -3.96 -15.92
N GLN A 74 -1.54 -3.41 -16.59
CA GLN A 74 -0.39 -4.18 -17.03
C GLN A 74 0.37 -4.82 -15.86
N LEU A 75 0.57 -4.09 -14.78
CA LEU A 75 1.29 -4.59 -13.61
C LEU A 75 0.52 -5.72 -12.92
N GLN A 76 -0.79 -5.56 -12.78
CA GLN A 76 -1.68 -6.59 -12.23
C GLN A 76 -1.67 -7.85 -13.12
N ALA A 77 -1.77 -7.68 -14.44
CA ALA A 77 -1.76 -8.79 -15.38
C ALA A 77 -0.44 -9.57 -15.33
N ARG A 78 0.69 -8.89 -15.27
CA ARG A 78 2.02 -9.51 -15.11
C ARG A 78 2.12 -10.26 -13.80
N THR A 79 1.61 -9.69 -12.72
CA THR A 79 1.60 -10.34 -11.40
C THR A 79 0.80 -11.64 -11.45
N VAL A 80 -0.37 -11.61 -12.08
CA VAL A 80 -1.21 -12.81 -12.26
C VAL A 80 -0.49 -13.86 -13.11
N LEU A 81 0.15 -13.48 -14.20
CA LEU A 81 0.93 -14.41 -15.02
C LEU A 81 2.06 -15.08 -14.23
N ASP A 82 2.84 -14.31 -13.49
CA ASP A 82 3.92 -14.84 -12.66
C ASP A 82 3.40 -15.84 -11.62
N MET A 83 2.24 -15.57 -11.06
CA MET A 83 1.61 -16.44 -10.09
C MET A 83 1.07 -17.75 -10.66
N GLN A 84 0.71 -17.79 -11.94
CA GLN A 84 0.21 -19.02 -12.57
C GLN A 84 1.26 -20.12 -12.67
N PHE A 85 2.53 -19.75 -12.65
CA PHE A 85 3.62 -20.72 -12.56
C PHE A 85 3.81 -21.28 -11.14
N ARG A 86 3.17 -20.67 -10.16
CA ARG A 86 3.18 -21.10 -8.76
C ARG A 86 1.75 -21.36 -8.31
N ARG A 87 1.34 -22.61 -8.15
CA ARG A 87 0.05 -22.92 -7.53
C ARG A 87 0.01 -22.28 -6.13
N LEU A 88 -0.94 -21.36 -5.92
CA LEU A 88 -1.16 -20.80 -4.59
C LEU A 88 -1.88 -21.82 -3.69
N PRO A 89 -1.19 -22.38 -2.69
CA PRO A 89 -1.86 -23.17 -1.66
C PRO A 89 -2.91 -22.33 -0.92
N ALA A 90 -3.91 -22.99 -0.35
CA ALA A 90 -4.98 -22.32 0.41
C ALA A 90 -4.45 -21.40 1.50
N ALA A 91 -3.34 -21.79 2.17
CA ALA A 91 -2.69 -20.98 3.19
C ALA A 91 -2.14 -19.64 2.63
N GLN A 92 -1.58 -19.66 1.42
CA GLN A 92 -1.08 -18.42 0.77
C GLN A 92 -2.22 -17.51 0.31
N ARG A 93 -3.31 -18.09 -0.16
CA ARG A 93 -4.52 -17.33 -0.48
C ARG A 93 -5.09 -16.64 0.76
N GLN A 94 -5.15 -17.34 1.89
CA GLN A 94 -5.62 -16.76 3.15
C GLN A 94 -4.70 -15.62 3.63
N ARG A 95 -3.39 -15.77 3.49
CA ARG A 95 -2.44 -14.69 3.79
C ARG A 95 -2.67 -13.47 2.93
N ALA A 96 -2.94 -13.65 1.63
CA ALA A 96 -3.23 -12.53 0.73
C ALA A 96 -4.51 -11.80 1.15
N LEU A 97 -5.55 -12.53 1.54
CA LEU A 97 -6.78 -11.94 2.08
C LEU A 97 -6.53 -11.17 3.37
N ASP A 98 -5.77 -11.75 4.30
CA ASP A 98 -5.44 -11.12 5.57
C ASP A 98 -4.60 -9.85 5.36
N GLU A 99 -3.62 -9.90 4.47
CA GLU A 99 -2.79 -8.75 4.11
C GLU A 99 -3.60 -7.64 3.45
N HIS A 100 -4.58 -7.99 2.61
CA HIS A 100 -5.46 -7.03 1.98
C HIS A 100 -6.33 -6.32 3.02
N GLU A 101 -6.91 -7.08 3.95
CA GLU A 101 -7.71 -6.53 5.06
C GLU A 101 -6.86 -5.62 5.95
N ALA A 102 -5.64 -6.04 6.30
CA ALA A 102 -4.71 -5.24 7.09
C ALA A 102 -4.32 -3.94 6.36
N ALA A 103 -4.08 -4.00 5.05
CA ALA A 103 -3.76 -2.82 4.25
C ALA A 103 -4.93 -1.84 4.16
N LEU A 104 -6.18 -2.34 4.10
CA LEU A 104 -7.39 -1.52 4.16
C LEU A 104 -7.49 -0.78 5.49
N ALA A 105 -7.29 -1.48 6.60
CA ALA A 105 -7.36 -0.91 7.95
C ALA A 105 -6.26 0.14 8.16
N ASP A 106 -5.04 -0.15 7.74
CA ASP A 106 -3.91 0.78 7.85
C ASP A 106 -4.12 2.02 6.96
N TYR A 107 -4.67 1.86 5.77
CA TYR A 107 -5.02 2.98 4.90
C TYR A 107 -6.04 3.91 5.57
N ALA A 108 -7.10 3.35 6.15
CA ALA A 108 -8.14 4.12 6.83
C ALA A 108 -7.58 4.88 8.04
N GLU A 109 -6.68 4.25 8.81
CA GLU A 109 -6.00 4.89 9.93
C GLU A 109 -5.10 6.04 9.46
N CYS A 110 -4.29 5.83 8.44
CA CYS A 110 -3.42 6.86 7.87
C CYS A 110 -4.24 8.03 7.26
N GLU A 111 -5.35 7.73 6.59
CA GLU A 111 -6.27 8.75 6.07
C GLU A 111 -6.82 9.63 7.20
N SER A 112 -7.22 9.02 8.32
CA SER A 112 -7.67 9.72 9.51
C SER A 112 -6.59 10.65 10.09
N ILE A 113 -5.34 10.20 10.11
CA ILE A 113 -4.19 11.00 10.57
C ILE A 113 -3.96 12.20 9.64
N VAL A 114 -3.95 11.98 8.33
CA VAL A 114 -3.74 13.07 7.35
C VAL A 114 -4.84 14.13 7.45
N ALA A 115 -6.06 13.73 7.73
CA ALA A 115 -7.21 14.61 7.80
C ALA A 115 -7.33 15.43 9.09
N SER A 116 -6.58 15.07 10.16
CA SER A 116 -6.74 15.65 11.49
C SER A 116 -5.43 16.16 12.08
N ARG A 117 -5.31 17.47 12.21
CA ARG A 117 -4.17 18.10 12.89
C ARG A 117 -4.08 17.65 14.36
N GLU A 118 -5.21 17.52 15.01
CA GLU A 118 -5.28 17.04 16.41
C GLU A 118 -4.67 15.65 16.55
N ARG A 119 -4.96 14.73 15.63
CA ARG A 119 -4.35 13.42 15.63
C ARG A 119 -2.85 13.46 15.34
N GLN A 120 -2.42 14.32 14.43
CA GLN A 120 -1.01 14.53 14.11
C GLN A 120 -0.24 15.03 15.35
N GLU A 121 -0.79 16.01 16.04
CA GLU A 121 -0.21 16.54 17.29
C GLU A 121 -0.13 15.48 18.38
N ALA A 122 -1.17 14.67 18.53
CA ALA A 122 -1.22 13.60 19.51
C ALA A 122 -0.16 12.51 19.28
N LEU A 123 0.25 12.29 18.04
CA LEU A 123 1.23 11.27 17.68
C LEU A 123 2.69 11.73 17.82
N VAL A 124 2.95 13.03 17.90
CA VAL A 124 4.32 13.55 18.04
C VAL A 124 4.95 13.00 19.34
N GLY A 125 6.12 12.37 19.19
CA GLY A 125 6.87 11.81 20.32
C GLY A 125 6.38 10.48 20.85
N THR A 126 5.27 9.94 20.32
CA THR A 126 4.76 8.63 20.72
C THR A 126 5.48 7.50 19.97
N ASP A 127 5.43 6.28 20.49
CA ASP A 127 6.00 5.11 19.82
C ASP A 127 5.31 4.83 18.47
N GLU A 128 4.01 5.02 18.41
CA GLU A 128 3.22 4.91 17.18
C GLU A 128 3.69 5.93 16.13
N GLY A 129 3.86 7.18 16.53
CA GLY A 129 4.37 8.25 15.67
C GLY A 129 5.79 7.95 15.17
N LYS A 130 6.67 7.48 16.04
CA LYS A 130 8.04 7.08 15.68
C LYS A 130 8.06 5.92 14.68
N THR A 131 7.18 4.96 14.84
CA THR A 131 7.04 3.84 13.92
C THR A 131 6.60 4.33 12.54
N LEU A 132 5.63 5.23 12.51
CA LEU A 132 5.13 5.82 11.26
C LEU A 132 6.24 6.58 10.52
N LEU A 133 7.03 7.39 11.23
CA LEU A 133 8.16 8.14 10.66
C LEU A 133 9.23 7.19 10.09
N ARG A 134 9.55 6.12 10.80
CA ARG A 134 10.52 5.12 10.33
C ARG A 134 10.05 4.43 9.04
N ARG A 135 8.77 4.11 8.94
CA ARG A 135 8.18 3.54 7.73
C ARG A 135 8.38 4.46 6.52
N ALA A 136 8.31 5.75 6.72
CA ALA A 136 8.51 6.74 5.68
C ALA A 136 9.99 7.10 5.43
N GLY A 137 10.91 6.59 6.23
CA GLY A 137 12.34 6.86 6.11
C GLY A 137 12.71 8.30 6.47
N ILE A 138 11.99 8.92 7.40
CA ILE A 138 12.23 10.29 7.85
C ILE A 138 12.40 10.35 9.37
N ASP A 139 13.05 11.41 9.83
CA ASP A 139 13.22 11.71 11.25
C ASP A 139 12.03 12.51 11.82
N ALA A 140 12.13 12.89 13.09
CA ALA A 140 11.07 13.63 13.78
C ALA A 140 10.76 15.00 13.15
N GLU A 141 11.69 15.58 12.45
CA GLU A 141 11.58 16.87 11.77
C GLU A 141 11.24 16.74 10.27
N GLY A 142 11.08 15.50 9.77
CA GLY A 142 10.72 15.24 8.39
C GLY A 142 11.89 15.18 7.42
N GLN A 143 13.11 15.09 7.93
CA GLN A 143 14.31 14.96 7.10
C GLN A 143 14.59 13.48 6.79
N PRO A 144 15.14 13.17 5.60
CA PRO A 144 15.53 11.79 5.28
C PRO A 144 16.50 11.21 6.31
N LEU A 145 16.28 9.95 6.63
CA LEU A 145 17.19 9.21 7.51
C LEU A 145 18.51 8.89 6.81
#